data_e9668731d7231cf14db3fe45e6d609b4
#
_entry.id   e9668731d7231cf14db3fe45e6d609b4
#
_cell.length_a   1.000
_cell.length_b   1.000
_cell.length_c   1.000
_cell.angle_alpha   90.00
_cell.angle_beta   90.00
_cell.angle_gamma   90.00
#
_symmetry.space_group_name_H-M   'P 1'
#
loop_
_entity.id
_entity.type
_entity.pdbx_description
1 polymer ?
#
loop_
_entity_poly.entity_id
_entity_poly.type
_entity_poly.pdbx_seq_one_letter_code
_entity_poly.pdbx_strand_id
1 'polypeptide(L)'
;MQQSARTYATLKSDMAEFIDLSRIVLYPEVFSLNADEFREQASMYRMRALLMDILSSIYGGGAECEKAADGLFAKLGDIRATLETDIQAAYEGDPAAKSREEIMLAYPAFEAISTFRIAHELYMLGVPLLPRMMTEHAHSLTGIDIHPGATIGRYFFIDHGTGVVIGETTVIGEHVKLYQGVTLGARSFEVGRDGTLVKGNKRHPNIGNNVVIYAGATILGGDVYIGDNCVIGGNVWLTQSVEAGKTVVAAHAEITTR
;
A
#
# COMPACT_ATOMS: atom_id res chain seq x y z
N MET A 1 -31.74 0.78 -15.84
CA MET A 1 -30.37 0.95 -16.41
C MET A 1 -29.95 2.41 -16.64
N GLN A 2 -30.69 3.42 -16.14
CA GLN A 2 -30.31 4.84 -16.27
C GLN A 2 -29.66 5.46 -15.03
N GLN A 3 -29.50 4.68 -13.95
CA GLN A 3 -28.88 5.13 -12.70
C GLN A 3 -27.35 5.15 -12.72
N SER A 4 -26.72 4.45 -13.68
CA SER A 4 -25.26 4.19 -13.67
C SER A 4 -24.38 5.36 -14.13
N ALA A 5 -24.77 6.16 -15.11
CA ALA A 5 -23.89 7.16 -15.70
C ALA A 5 -23.64 8.38 -14.80
N ARG A 6 -24.59 8.77 -13.97
CA ARG A 6 -24.45 9.88 -13.03
C ARG A 6 -23.72 9.48 -11.73
N THR A 7 -23.79 8.20 -11.38
CA THR A 7 -23.25 7.61 -10.15
C THR A 7 -21.73 7.51 -10.17
N TYR A 8 -21.10 7.29 -11.34
CA TYR A 8 -19.65 7.18 -11.45
C TYR A 8 -18.94 8.50 -11.78
N ALA A 9 -19.68 9.56 -12.13
CA ALA A 9 -19.08 10.83 -12.55
C ALA A 9 -18.26 11.52 -11.45
N THR A 10 -18.70 11.41 -10.18
CA THR A 10 -18.04 12.01 -9.02
C THR A 10 -17.21 11.02 -8.22
N LEU A 11 -17.33 9.72 -8.48
CA LEU A 11 -16.74 8.66 -7.65
C LEU A 11 -15.22 8.83 -7.45
N LYS A 12 -14.50 9.30 -8.49
CA LYS A 12 -13.05 9.53 -8.38
C LYS A 12 -12.72 10.74 -7.50
N SER A 13 -13.47 11.82 -7.61
CA SER A 13 -13.28 13.00 -6.77
C SER A 13 -13.66 12.73 -5.33
N ASP A 14 -14.76 12.02 -5.12
CA ASP A 14 -15.25 11.65 -3.79
C ASP A 14 -14.25 10.72 -3.08
N MET A 15 -13.67 9.76 -3.82
CA MET A 15 -12.61 8.90 -3.33
C MET A 15 -11.35 9.69 -2.96
N ALA A 16 -10.92 10.64 -3.81
CA ALA A 16 -9.75 11.46 -3.50
C ALA A 16 -9.98 12.31 -2.23
N GLU A 17 -11.16 12.94 -2.11
CA GLU A 17 -11.54 13.65 -0.89
C GLU A 17 -11.60 12.72 0.34
N PHE A 18 -12.08 11.49 0.17
CA PHE A 18 -12.10 10.50 1.24
C PHE A 18 -10.68 10.15 1.73
N ILE A 19 -9.71 10.01 0.83
CA ILE A 19 -8.30 9.76 1.18
C ILE A 19 -7.75 10.95 1.97
N ASP A 20 -7.98 12.19 1.53
CA ASP A 20 -7.52 13.39 2.22
C ASP A 20 -8.15 13.52 3.62
N LEU A 21 -9.47 13.32 3.72
CA LEU A 21 -10.17 13.31 5.02
C LEU A 21 -9.65 12.21 5.96
N SER A 22 -9.26 11.07 5.42
CA SER A 22 -8.70 9.98 6.23
C SER A 22 -7.39 10.39 6.90
N ARG A 23 -6.52 11.16 6.22
CA ARG A 23 -5.29 11.70 6.83
C ARG A 23 -5.58 12.74 7.89
N ILE A 24 -6.56 13.62 7.65
CA ILE A 24 -7.01 14.60 8.65
C ILE A 24 -7.54 13.89 9.89
N VAL A 25 -8.31 12.81 9.74
CA VAL A 25 -8.87 12.05 10.85
C VAL A 25 -7.79 11.27 11.61
N LEU A 26 -6.83 10.68 10.91
CA LEU A 26 -5.73 9.92 11.51
C LEU A 26 -4.69 10.82 12.19
N TYR A 27 -4.42 12.01 11.64
CA TYR A 27 -3.37 12.94 12.10
C TYR A 27 -3.86 14.38 12.08
N PRO A 28 -4.87 14.73 12.90
CA PRO A 28 -5.43 16.07 12.93
C PRO A 28 -4.38 17.12 13.31
N GLU A 29 -3.40 16.76 14.14
CA GLU A 29 -2.29 17.61 14.56
C GLU A 29 -1.37 18.05 13.41
N VAL A 30 -1.35 17.31 12.30
CA VAL A 30 -0.49 17.60 11.13
C VAL A 30 -1.31 18.15 9.97
N PHE A 31 -2.48 17.60 9.70
CA PHE A 31 -3.27 17.90 8.49
C PHE A 31 -4.46 18.83 8.73
N SER A 32 -4.71 19.27 9.98
CA SER A 32 -5.80 20.21 10.28
C SER A 32 -5.27 21.54 10.80
N LEU A 33 -5.80 22.63 10.25
CA LEU A 33 -5.59 23.97 10.83
C LEU A 33 -6.44 24.11 12.11
N ASN A 34 -5.80 24.31 13.26
CA ASN A 34 -6.45 24.45 14.57
C ASN A 34 -7.26 23.19 14.93
N ALA A 35 -6.58 22.06 15.10
CA ALA A 35 -7.20 20.83 15.59
C ALA A 35 -7.82 21.10 16.98
N ASP A 36 -9.15 20.98 17.06
CA ASP A 36 -9.93 20.98 18.28
C ASP A 36 -10.96 19.84 18.22
N GLU A 37 -11.47 19.43 19.36
CA GLU A 37 -12.37 18.28 19.47
C GLU A 37 -13.60 18.39 18.56
N PHE A 38 -14.13 19.61 18.39
CA PHE A 38 -15.29 19.84 17.52
C PHE A 38 -14.94 19.60 16.04
N ARG A 39 -13.78 20.07 15.59
CA ARG A 39 -13.32 19.87 14.21
C ARG A 39 -12.94 18.43 13.93
N GLU A 40 -12.32 17.77 14.88
CA GLU A 40 -12.01 16.33 14.77
C GLU A 40 -13.28 15.51 14.61
N GLN A 41 -14.30 15.77 15.44
CA GLN A 41 -15.60 15.11 15.31
C GLN A 41 -16.27 15.44 13.97
N ALA A 42 -16.25 16.68 13.53
CA ALA A 42 -16.82 17.09 12.24
C ALA A 42 -16.12 16.38 11.06
N SER A 43 -14.79 16.26 11.10
CA SER A 43 -14.02 15.54 10.07
C SER A 43 -14.36 14.03 10.05
N MET A 44 -14.52 13.43 11.23
CA MET A 44 -14.93 12.03 11.37
C MET A 44 -16.34 11.80 10.78
N TYR A 45 -17.30 12.66 11.09
CA TYR A 45 -18.66 12.59 10.52
C TYR A 45 -18.66 12.77 9.02
N ARG A 46 -17.89 13.75 8.50
CA ARG A 46 -17.77 13.99 7.06
C ARG A 46 -17.13 12.81 6.33
N MET A 47 -16.06 12.26 6.87
CA MET A 47 -15.39 11.08 6.33
C MET A 47 -16.36 9.90 6.23
N ARG A 48 -17.15 9.65 7.31
CA ARG A 48 -18.16 8.58 7.32
C ARG A 48 -19.26 8.82 6.29
N ALA A 49 -19.82 10.01 6.23
CA ALA A 49 -20.87 10.36 5.27
C ALA A 49 -20.39 10.16 3.83
N LEU A 50 -19.18 10.64 3.51
CA LEU A 50 -18.59 10.48 2.18
C LEU A 50 -18.34 9.00 1.84
N LEU A 51 -17.84 8.21 2.79
CA LEU A 51 -17.68 6.76 2.59
C LEU A 51 -19.02 6.09 2.31
N MET A 52 -20.09 6.45 3.05
CA MET A 52 -21.42 5.92 2.81
C MET A 52 -21.97 6.27 1.43
N ASP A 53 -21.74 7.48 0.93
CA ASP A 53 -22.13 7.91 -0.42
C ASP A 53 -21.38 7.10 -1.49
N ILE A 54 -20.06 6.92 -1.31
CA ILE A 54 -19.23 6.09 -2.20
C ILE A 54 -19.72 4.64 -2.21
N LEU A 55 -19.91 4.04 -1.03
CA LEU A 55 -20.37 2.65 -0.89
C LEU A 55 -21.79 2.48 -1.46
N SER A 56 -22.67 3.45 -1.25
CA SER A 56 -24.01 3.44 -1.84
C SER A 56 -23.97 3.48 -3.37
N SER A 57 -23.01 4.17 -3.94
CA SER A 57 -22.77 4.20 -5.39
C SER A 57 -22.31 2.85 -5.93
N ILE A 58 -21.59 2.06 -5.11
CA ILE A 58 -21.03 0.75 -5.47
C ILE A 58 -22.05 -0.37 -5.24
N TYR A 59 -22.69 -0.40 -4.07
CA TYR A 59 -23.60 -1.47 -3.66
C TYR A 59 -25.09 -1.21 -4.01
N GLY A 60 -25.44 0.04 -4.33
CA GLY A 60 -26.83 0.46 -4.47
C GLY A 60 -27.54 0.76 -3.14
N GLY A 61 -26.77 0.92 -2.06
CA GLY A 61 -27.27 1.14 -0.69
C GLY A 61 -27.46 -0.16 0.09
N GLY A 62 -27.92 -0.05 1.34
CA GLY A 62 -28.28 -1.19 2.18
C GLY A 62 -27.28 -1.50 3.29
N ALA A 63 -27.50 -2.64 3.97
CA ALA A 63 -26.76 -3.04 5.16
C ALA A 63 -25.27 -3.29 4.93
N GLU A 64 -24.87 -3.67 3.71
CA GLU A 64 -23.46 -3.83 3.31
C GLU A 64 -22.67 -2.54 3.43
N CYS A 65 -23.30 -1.39 3.10
CA CYS A 65 -22.63 -0.08 3.24
C CYS A 65 -22.33 0.23 4.70
N GLU A 66 -23.31 0.04 5.58
CA GLU A 66 -23.14 0.26 7.03
C GLU A 66 -22.09 -0.69 7.61
N LYS A 67 -22.15 -1.98 7.27
CA LYS A 67 -21.20 -2.98 7.72
C LYS A 67 -19.75 -2.64 7.32
N ALA A 68 -19.56 -2.21 6.08
CA ALA A 68 -18.23 -1.84 5.58
C ALA A 68 -17.72 -0.55 6.25
N ALA A 69 -18.59 0.45 6.41
CA ALA A 69 -18.24 1.68 7.09
C ALA A 69 -17.89 1.44 8.56
N ASP A 70 -18.75 0.74 9.31
CA ASP A 70 -18.50 0.39 10.72
C ASP A 70 -17.25 -0.43 10.87
N GLY A 71 -17.01 -1.40 9.98
CA GLY A 71 -15.80 -2.23 9.98
C GLY A 71 -14.53 -1.39 9.81
N LEU A 72 -14.49 -0.46 8.85
CA LEU A 72 -13.35 0.42 8.66
C LEU A 72 -13.15 1.36 9.87
N PHE A 73 -14.23 1.99 10.35
CA PHE A 73 -14.14 2.94 11.47
C PHE A 73 -13.66 2.27 12.77
N ALA A 74 -14.04 1.02 13.01
CA ALA A 74 -13.50 0.23 14.12
C ALA A 74 -11.99 -0.05 14.00
N LYS A 75 -11.42 0.05 12.79
CA LYS A 75 -10.00 -0.20 12.50
C LYS A 75 -9.12 1.05 12.47
N LEU A 76 -9.68 2.26 12.53
CA LEU A 76 -8.89 3.50 12.43
C LEU A 76 -7.79 3.59 13.48
N GLY A 77 -8.04 3.14 14.71
CA GLY A 77 -7.02 3.10 15.77
C GLY A 77 -5.85 2.15 15.45
N ASP A 78 -6.16 0.96 14.92
CA ASP A 78 -5.15 -0.03 14.51
C ASP A 78 -4.35 0.47 13.30
N ILE A 79 -5.02 1.12 12.33
CA ILE A 79 -4.39 1.73 11.16
C ILE A 79 -3.41 2.82 11.60
N ARG A 80 -3.84 3.75 12.48
CA ARG A 80 -2.96 4.79 13.02
C ARG A 80 -1.75 4.17 13.74
N ALA A 81 -1.98 3.20 14.63
CA ALA A 81 -0.91 2.53 15.36
C ALA A 81 0.12 1.84 14.45
N THR A 82 -0.31 1.31 13.30
CA THR A 82 0.58 0.72 12.31
C THR A 82 1.34 1.79 11.52
N LEU A 83 0.66 2.84 11.08
CA LEU A 83 1.29 3.98 10.38
C LEU A 83 2.33 4.69 11.26
N GLU A 84 2.11 4.78 12.58
CA GLU A 84 3.13 5.30 13.52
C GLU A 84 4.45 4.54 13.43
N THR A 85 4.38 3.21 13.26
CA THR A 85 5.58 2.37 13.09
C THR A 85 6.22 2.59 11.72
N ASP A 86 5.43 2.81 10.66
CA ASP A 86 5.95 3.09 9.32
C ASP A 86 6.65 4.46 9.26
N ILE A 87 6.07 5.49 9.91
CA ILE A 87 6.69 6.81 10.06
C ILE A 87 8.00 6.70 10.86
N GLN A 88 8.01 5.90 11.93
CA GLN A 88 9.22 5.67 12.72
C GLN A 88 10.31 5.00 11.88
N ALA A 89 9.96 3.97 11.11
CA ALA A 89 10.90 3.28 10.22
C ALA A 89 11.50 4.23 9.15
N ALA A 90 10.69 5.14 8.60
CA ALA A 90 11.15 6.15 7.66
C ALA A 90 12.10 7.15 8.34
N TYR A 91 11.76 7.63 9.55
CA TYR A 91 12.59 8.57 10.31
C TYR A 91 13.96 7.98 10.70
N GLU A 92 13.99 6.72 11.11
CA GLU A 92 15.22 6.00 11.46
C GLU A 92 16.01 5.55 10.22
N GLY A 93 15.30 5.25 9.14
CA GLY A 93 15.89 4.65 7.94
C GLY A 93 16.41 5.66 6.91
N ASP A 94 16.04 6.95 7.01
CA ASP A 94 16.51 8.02 6.12
C ASP A 94 17.31 9.08 6.91
N PRO A 95 18.64 9.15 6.71
CA PRO A 95 19.47 10.17 7.38
C PRO A 95 19.09 11.61 7.02
N ALA A 96 18.35 11.84 5.93
CA ALA A 96 17.92 13.17 5.50
C ALA A 96 16.65 13.65 6.21
N ALA A 97 15.86 12.75 6.80
CA ALA A 97 14.63 13.09 7.50
C ALA A 97 14.92 13.89 8.77
N LYS A 98 14.34 15.10 8.87
CA LYS A 98 14.57 16.01 10.00
C LYS A 98 13.48 15.91 11.06
N SER A 99 12.26 15.53 10.67
CA SER A 99 11.14 15.34 11.57
C SER A 99 10.13 14.32 11.02
N ARG A 100 9.23 13.86 11.89
CA ARG A 100 8.13 12.97 11.50
C ARG A 100 7.10 13.70 10.63
N GLU A 101 6.88 14.99 10.90
CA GLU A 101 5.99 15.84 10.11
C GLU A 101 6.51 16.00 8.67
N GLU A 102 7.82 16.12 8.50
CA GLU A 102 8.45 16.19 7.17
C GLU A 102 8.12 14.92 6.35
N ILE A 103 8.18 13.74 6.98
CA ILE A 103 7.82 12.47 6.34
C ILE A 103 6.35 12.47 5.93
N MET A 104 5.45 12.87 6.83
CA MET A 104 4.01 12.89 6.56
C MET A 104 3.61 13.89 5.47
N LEU A 105 4.30 15.04 5.39
CA LEU A 105 3.94 16.13 4.49
C LEU A 105 4.66 16.09 3.15
N ALA A 106 5.83 15.42 3.06
CA ALA A 106 6.71 15.51 1.88
C ALA A 106 7.03 14.17 1.22
N TYR A 107 6.95 13.04 1.92
CA TYR A 107 7.40 11.77 1.36
C TYR A 107 6.31 11.08 0.53
N PRO A 108 6.56 10.78 -0.77
CA PRO A 108 5.62 10.00 -1.58
C PRO A 108 5.29 8.63 -0.97
N ALA A 109 6.23 8.05 -0.23
CA ALA A 109 6.02 6.78 0.46
C ALA A 109 4.90 6.86 1.50
N PHE A 110 4.81 7.95 2.26
CA PHE A 110 3.72 8.12 3.24
C PHE A 110 2.35 8.26 2.54
N GLU A 111 2.30 8.97 1.40
CA GLU A 111 1.11 9.05 0.56
C GLU A 111 0.61 7.67 0.14
N ALA A 112 1.52 6.84 -0.39
CA ALA A 112 1.21 5.50 -0.86
C ALA A 112 0.82 4.55 0.27
N ILE A 113 1.59 4.53 1.37
CA ILE A 113 1.38 3.61 2.50
C ILE A 113 0.13 3.96 3.30
N SER A 114 -0.12 5.24 3.59
CA SER A 114 -1.33 5.65 4.32
C SER A 114 -2.59 5.28 3.54
N THR A 115 -2.60 5.51 2.23
CA THR A 115 -3.69 5.10 1.35
C THR A 115 -3.83 3.58 1.31
N PHE A 116 -2.71 2.84 1.19
CA PHE A 116 -2.72 1.36 1.18
C PHE A 116 -3.30 0.78 2.48
N ARG A 117 -2.90 1.26 3.66
CA ARG A 117 -3.36 0.73 4.95
C ARG A 117 -4.90 0.82 5.07
N ILE A 118 -5.49 1.93 4.62
CA ILE A 118 -6.95 2.11 4.62
C ILE A 118 -7.61 1.24 3.55
N ALA A 119 -7.07 1.22 2.34
CA ALA A 119 -7.57 0.42 1.23
C ALA A 119 -7.51 -1.08 1.52
N HIS A 120 -6.47 -1.54 2.23
CA HIS A 120 -6.32 -2.93 2.66
C HIS A 120 -7.47 -3.37 3.58
N GLU A 121 -7.83 -2.57 4.58
CA GLU A 121 -8.95 -2.89 5.48
C GLU A 121 -10.28 -2.97 4.70
N LEU A 122 -10.54 -2.04 3.79
CA LEU A 122 -11.71 -2.12 2.92
C LEU A 122 -11.69 -3.36 2.00
N TYR A 123 -10.51 -3.74 1.50
CA TYR A 123 -10.32 -4.96 0.71
C TYR A 123 -10.64 -6.21 1.54
N MET A 124 -10.15 -6.28 2.78
CA MET A 124 -10.40 -7.38 3.72
C MET A 124 -11.87 -7.46 4.14
N LEU A 125 -12.59 -6.34 4.16
CA LEU A 125 -14.04 -6.29 4.37
C LEU A 125 -14.84 -6.71 3.12
N GLY A 126 -14.17 -7.02 2.01
CA GLY A 126 -14.80 -7.45 0.76
C GLY A 126 -15.42 -6.33 -0.06
N VAL A 127 -15.06 -5.07 0.20
CA VAL A 127 -15.53 -3.93 -0.59
C VAL A 127 -14.98 -4.03 -2.01
N PRO A 128 -15.83 -4.10 -3.04
CA PRO A 128 -15.37 -4.16 -4.42
C PRO A 128 -14.95 -2.76 -4.92
N LEU A 129 -14.10 -2.71 -5.91
CA LEU A 129 -13.69 -1.52 -6.67
C LEU A 129 -12.95 -0.45 -5.86
N LEU A 130 -13.53 0.09 -4.76
CA LEU A 130 -12.99 1.22 -4.01
C LEU A 130 -11.53 1.00 -3.55
N PRO A 131 -11.14 -0.13 -2.93
CA PRO A 131 -9.77 -0.35 -2.49
C PRO A 131 -8.76 -0.23 -3.64
N ARG A 132 -9.10 -0.83 -4.80
CA ARG A 132 -8.22 -0.75 -5.97
C ARG A 132 -8.17 0.67 -6.56
N MET A 133 -9.28 1.38 -6.59
CA MET A 133 -9.31 2.78 -7.04
C MET A 133 -8.41 3.66 -6.15
N MET A 134 -8.43 3.46 -4.83
CA MET A 134 -7.60 4.19 -3.89
C MET A 134 -6.11 3.96 -4.13
N THR A 135 -5.70 2.70 -4.26
CA THR A 135 -4.27 2.39 -4.49
C THR A 135 -3.80 2.82 -5.87
N GLU A 136 -4.63 2.74 -6.92
CA GLU A 136 -4.30 3.30 -8.25
C GLU A 136 -4.21 4.83 -8.23
N HIS A 137 -5.01 5.50 -7.41
CA HIS A 137 -4.88 6.94 -7.21
C HIS A 137 -3.52 7.29 -6.60
N ALA A 138 -3.15 6.63 -5.49
CA ALA A 138 -1.85 6.80 -4.87
C ALA A 138 -0.69 6.47 -5.84
N HIS A 139 -0.82 5.38 -6.62
CA HIS A 139 0.13 5.02 -7.67
C HIS A 139 0.30 6.15 -8.70
N SER A 140 -0.80 6.77 -9.14
CA SER A 140 -0.75 7.87 -10.12
C SER A 140 -0.03 9.12 -9.61
N LEU A 141 -0.05 9.36 -8.29
CA LEU A 141 0.60 10.49 -7.64
C LEU A 141 2.08 10.23 -7.30
N THR A 142 2.41 9.00 -6.93
CA THR A 142 3.70 8.66 -6.32
C THR A 142 4.60 7.79 -7.18
N GLY A 143 4.05 7.11 -8.18
CA GLY A 143 4.75 6.05 -8.91
C GLY A 143 4.97 4.77 -8.10
N ILE A 144 4.29 4.60 -6.95
CA ILE A 144 4.37 3.43 -6.06
C ILE A 144 3.07 2.63 -6.21
N ASP A 145 3.15 1.44 -6.81
CA ASP A 145 2.01 0.53 -7.03
C ASP A 145 1.95 -0.54 -5.93
N ILE A 146 1.01 -0.41 -5.01
CA ILE A 146 0.76 -1.42 -3.97
C ILE A 146 -0.67 -1.94 -4.14
N HIS A 147 -0.82 -3.24 -4.46
CA HIS A 147 -2.14 -3.83 -4.55
C HIS A 147 -2.79 -3.94 -3.16
N PRO A 148 -4.07 -3.56 -2.98
CA PRO A 148 -4.72 -3.55 -1.66
C PRO A 148 -4.83 -4.93 -1.00
N GLY A 149 -4.70 -6.02 -1.77
CA GLY A 149 -4.66 -7.40 -1.27
C GLY A 149 -3.31 -7.84 -0.70
N ALA A 150 -2.24 -7.07 -0.86
CA ALA A 150 -0.95 -7.38 -0.26
C ALA A 150 -1.05 -7.34 1.27
N THR A 151 -0.28 -8.17 1.95
CA THR A 151 -0.14 -8.15 3.42
C THR A 151 1.21 -7.55 3.78
N ILE A 152 1.23 -6.45 4.54
CA ILE A 152 2.47 -5.75 4.88
C ILE A 152 2.52 -5.54 6.41
N GLY A 153 3.58 -6.05 7.03
CA GLY A 153 3.85 -5.92 8.47
C GLY A 153 4.11 -4.48 8.91
N ARG A 154 4.47 -4.32 10.17
CA ARG A 154 4.81 -3.03 10.80
C ARG A 154 6.23 -2.59 10.44
N TYR A 155 6.54 -1.31 10.69
CA TYR A 155 7.85 -0.70 10.42
C TYR A 155 8.27 -0.85 8.96
N PHE A 156 7.31 -0.72 8.05
CA PHE A 156 7.58 -0.81 6.62
C PHE A 156 7.99 0.54 6.06
N PHE A 157 9.11 0.57 5.32
CA PHE A 157 9.62 1.80 4.73
C PHE A 157 9.95 1.62 3.25
N ILE A 158 9.45 2.52 2.41
CA ILE A 158 9.84 2.68 1.00
C ILE A 158 10.65 3.96 0.87
N ASP A 159 11.91 3.84 0.46
CA ASP A 159 12.80 4.96 0.23
C ASP A 159 12.76 5.37 -1.25
N HIS A 160 12.59 6.66 -1.54
CA HIS A 160 12.31 7.25 -2.87
C HIS A 160 11.02 6.73 -3.52
N GLY A 161 10.92 5.47 -3.80
CA GLY A 161 9.73 4.69 -4.12
C GLY A 161 9.32 4.64 -5.58
N THR A 162 9.69 5.57 -6.44
CA THR A 162 9.28 5.58 -7.86
C THR A 162 9.53 4.23 -8.53
N GLY A 163 8.49 3.63 -9.11
CA GLY A 163 8.56 2.35 -9.81
C GLY A 163 8.55 1.12 -8.90
N VAL A 164 8.26 1.25 -7.61
CA VAL A 164 7.99 0.10 -6.73
C VAL A 164 6.66 -0.54 -7.14
N VAL A 165 6.66 -1.88 -7.25
CA VAL A 165 5.46 -2.68 -7.52
C VAL A 165 5.34 -3.80 -6.49
N ILE A 166 4.22 -3.83 -5.76
CA ILE A 166 3.88 -4.86 -4.77
C ILE A 166 2.57 -5.53 -5.19
N GLY A 167 2.67 -6.77 -5.67
CA GLY A 167 1.53 -7.51 -6.23
C GLY A 167 0.57 -8.04 -5.17
N GLU A 168 -0.65 -8.38 -5.61
CA GLU A 168 -1.84 -8.74 -4.81
C GLU A 168 -1.59 -9.75 -3.67
N THR A 169 -0.84 -10.80 -3.95
CA THR A 169 -0.65 -11.90 -3.00
C THR A 169 0.72 -11.86 -2.32
N THR A 170 1.41 -10.71 -2.38
CA THR A 170 2.67 -10.51 -1.65
C THR A 170 2.41 -10.52 -0.15
N VAL A 171 3.32 -11.16 0.59
CA VAL A 171 3.36 -11.09 2.06
C VAL A 171 4.71 -10.51 2.45
N ILE A 172 4.71 -9.44 3.24
CA ILE A 172 5.90 -8.74 3.73
C ILE A 172 5.86 -8.75 5.26
N GLY A 173 6.94 -9.18 5.89
CA GLY A 173 7.12 -9.17 7.34
C GLY A 173 7.32 -7.77 7.92
N GLU A 174 7.83 -7.71 9.14
CA GLU A 174 8.12 -6.46 9.84
C GLU A 174 9.54 -5.95 9.53
N HIS A 175 9.75 -4.64 9.70
CA HIS A 175 11.05 -3.97 9.50
C HIS A 175 11.65 -4.19 8.10
N VAL A 176 10.83 -4.17 7.07
CA VAL A 176 11.28 -4.31 5.68
C VAL A 176 11.47 -2.95 5.04
N LYS A 177 12.63 -2.75 4.40
CA LYS A 177 12.95 -1.55 3.63
C LYS A 177 13.07 -1.87 2.15
N LEU A 178 12.34 -1.12 1.31
CA LEU A 178 12.43 -1.17 -0.15
C LEU A 178 12.97 0.15 -0.70
N TYR A 179 13.77 0.06 -1.75
CA TYR A 179 14.19 1.22 -2.54
C TYR A 179 13.40 1.31 -3.85
N GLN A 180 13.59 2.42 -4.58
CA GLN A 180 12.92 2.66 -5.86
C GLN A 180 13.11 1.52 -6.87
N GLY A 181 12.08 1.28 -7.70
CA GLY A 181 12.11 0.30 -8.78
C GLY A 181 12.06 -1.16 -8.34
N VAL A 182 11.89 -1.45 -7.05
CA VAL A 182 11.73 -2.83 -6.57
C VAL A 182 10.41 -3.40 -7.05
N THR A 183 10.46 -4.62 -7.61
CA THR A 183 9.27 -5.36 -8.05
C THR A 183 9.11 -6.66 -7.28
N LEU A 184 7.97 -6.81 -6.58
CA LEU A 184 7.52 -8.06 -5.95
C LEU A 184 6.35 -8.59 -6.78
N GLY A 185 6.68 -9.38 -7.82
CA GLY A 185 5.79 -9.71 -8.93
C GLY A 185 5.48 -11.20 -9.08
N ALA A 186 4.63 -11.51 -10.07
CA ALA A 186 4.36 -12.87 -10.50
C ALA A 186 5.40 -13.33 -11.55
N ARG A 187 5.87 -14.58 -11.43
CA ARG A 187 6.76 -15.18 -12.43
C ARG A 187 6.02 -15.62 -13.69
N SER A 188 4.79 -16.10 -13.53
CA SER A 188 3.91 -16.59 -14.59
C SER A 188 2.46 -16.50 -14.14
N PHE A 189 1.55 -16.60 -15.10
CA PHE A 189 0.13 -16.64 -14.84
C PHE A 189 -0.42 -18.01 -15.22
N GLU A 190 -1.21 -18.59 -14.34
CA GLU A 190 -1.91 -19.85 -14.60
C GLU A 190 -3.07 -19.59 -15.56
N VAL A 191 -3.21 -20.45 -16.57
CA VAL A 191 -4.27 -20.38 -17.56
C VAL A 191 -5.23 -21.55 -17.35
N GLY A 192 -6.50 -21.26 -17.20
CA GLY A 192 -7.57 -22.25 -17.08
C GLY A 192 -7.78 -23.04 -18.37
N ARG A 193 -8.56 -24.12 -18.30
CA ARG A 193 -8.90 -24.98 -19.46
C ARG A 193 -9.64 -24.23 -20.57
N ASP A 194 -10.27 -23.13 -20.24
CA ASP A 194 -11.01 -22.24 -21.15
C ASP A 194 -10.13 -21.13 -21.75
N GLY A 195 -8.83 -21.11 -21.46
CA GLY A 195 -7.88 -20.08 -21.94
C GLY A 195 -7.91 -18.77 -21.13
N THR A 196 -8.71 -18.69 -20.08
CA THR A 196 -8.75 -17.49 -19.22
C THR A 196 -7.69 -17.58 -18.12
N LEU A 197 -7.24 -16.40 -17.61
CA LEU A 197 -6.30 -16.35 -16.49
C LEU A 197 -7.01 -16.77 -15.19
N VAL A 198 -6.40 -17.70 -14.44
CA VAL A 198 -6.86 -18.05 -13.10
C VAL A 198 -6.59 -16.87 -12.17
N LYS A 199 -7.64 -16.41 -11.48
CA LYS A 199 -7.56 -15.27 -10.54
C LYS A 199 -7.50 -15.77 -9.10
N GLY A 200 -6.91 -14.93 -8.21
CA GLY A 200 -6.91 -15.18 -6.76
C GLY A 200 -5.89 -16.20 -6.26
N ASN A 201 -5.14 -16.89 -7.15
CA ASN A 201 -4.08 -17.81 -6.73
C ASN A 201 -2.84 -17.07 -6.20
N LYS A 202 -2.10 -17.72 -5.31
CA LYS A 202 -0.81 -17.22 -4.80
C LYS A 202 0.21 -17.19 -5.94
N ARG A 203 0.73 -15.97 -6.25
CA ARG A 203 1.64 -15.76 -7.39
C ARG A 203 2.77 -14.74 -7.14
N HIS A 204 2.75 -14.07 -5.98
CA HIS A 204 3.76 -13.07 -5.59
C HIS A 204 4.57 -13.55 -4.40
N PRO A 205 5.82 -13.08 -4.23
CA PRO A 205 6.75 -13.61 -3.23
C PRO A 205 6.33 -13.31 -1.78
N ASN A 206 6.98 -14.03 -0.86
CA ASN A 206 6.94 -13.75 0.57
C ASN A 206 8.29 -13.20 1.01
N ILE A 207 8.26 -12.13 1.79
CA ILE A 207 9.43 -11.44 2.33
C ILE A 207 9.38 -11.56 3.87
N GLY A 208 10.44 -12.07 4.46
CA GLY A 208 10.59 -12.20 5.91
C GLY A 208 10.78 -10.87 6.63
N ASN A 209 11.20 -10.94 7.88
CA ASN A 209 11.43 -9.76 8.72
C ASN A 209 12.85 -9.20 8.53
N ASN A 210 13.03 -7.89 8.80
CA ASN A 210 14.33 -7.20 8.73
C ASN A 210 15.03 -7.36 7.38
N VAL A 211 14.28 -7.36 6.28
CA VAL A 211 14.82 -7.50 4.92
C VAL A 211 15.01 -6.14 4.28
N VAL A 212 16.17 -5.94 3.64
CA VAL A 212 16.46 -4.75 2.84
C VAL A 212 16.57 -5.14 1.38
N ILE A 213 15.78 -4.49 0.53
CA ILE A 213 15.76 -4.74 -0.93
C ILE A 213 16.16 -3.45 -1.65
N TYR A 214 17.34 -3.46 -2.25
CA TYR A 214 17.90 -2.31 -2.93
C TYR A 214 17.31 -2.07 -4.32
N ALA A 215 17.57 -0.87 -4.83
CA ALA A 215 16.98 -0.29 -6.02
C ALA A 215 16.99 -1.23 -7.24
N GLY A 216 15.83 -1.30 -7.94
CA GLY A 216 15.68 -2.05 -9.18
C GLY A 216 15.69 -3.58 -9.03
N ALA A 217 15.76 -4.12 -7.82
CA ALA A 217 15.67 -5.56 -7.62
C ALA A 217 14.28 -6.09 -7.99
N THR A 218 14.24 -7.25 -8.66
CA THR A 218 13.00 -7.90 -9.11
C THR A 218 12.91 -9.31 -8.50
N ILE A 219 11.86 -9.58 -7.74
CA ILE A 219 11.61 -10.86 -7.06
C ILE A 219 10.28 -11.40 -7.54
N LEU A 220 10.28 -12.57 -8.18
CA LEU A 220 9.11 -13.12 -8.86
C LEU A 220 8.77 -14.55 -8.40
N GLY A 221 7.48 -14.80 -8.13
CA GLY A 221 6.92 -16.13 -7.92
C GLY A 221 6.26 -16.30 -6.55
N GLY A 222 5.10 -16.96 -6.54
CA GLY A 222 4.32 -17.20 -5.31
C GLY A 222 4.93 -18.23 -4.36
N ASP A 223 5.84 -19.03 -4.86
CA ASP A 223 6.64 -20.05 -4.17
C ASP A 223 7.97 -19.50 -3.63
N VAL A 224 8.32 -18.26 -3.96
CA VAL A 224 9.56 -17.61 -3.54
C VAL A 224 9.42 -17.03 -2.15
N TYR A 225 10.40 -17.35 -1.29
CA TYR A 225 10.53 -16.82 0.06
C TYR A 225 11.92 -16.18 0.26
N ILE A 226 11.96 -14.94 0.68
CA ILE A 226 13.17 -14.27 1.12
C ILE A 226 13.20 -14.34 2.65
N GLY A 227 14.19 -15.06 3.19
CA GLY A 227 14.30 -15.29 4.63
C GLY A 227 14.60 -14.02 5.43
N ASP A 228 14.39 -14.11 6.75
CA ASP A 228 14.63 -12.99 7.67
C ASP A 228 16.09 -12.50 7.60
N ASN A 229 16.29 -11.21 7.84
CA ASN A 229 17.61 -10.57 7.88
C ASN A 229 18.40 -10.68 6.56
N CYS A 230 17.72 -10.81 5.42
CA CYS A 230 18.35 -10.82 4.11
C CYS A 230 18.59 -9.41 3.58
N VAL A 231 19.66 -9.28 2.78
CA VAL A 231 19.94 -8.09 1.99
C VAL A 231 19.94 -8.46 0.51
N ILE A 232 19.04 -7.87 -0.27
CA ILE A 232 18.98 -8.07 -1.72
C ILE A 232 19.56 -6.83 -2.42
N GLY A 233 20.67 -7.03 -3.10
CA GLY A 233 21.39 -5.97 -3.80
C GLY A 233 20.62 -5.38 -4.98
N GLY A 234 21.04 -4.21 -5.44
CA GLY A 234 20.39 -3.51 -6.54
C GLY A 234 20.44 -4.29 -7.86
N ASN A 235 19.35 -4.17 -8.65
CA ASN A 235 19.18 -4.80 -9.95
C ASN A 235 19.31 -6.34 -9.94
N VAL A 236 19.16 -6.98 -8.80
CA VAL A 236 19.13 -8.45 -8.68
C VAL A 236 17.80 -8.97 -9.21
N TRP A 237 17.85 -10.02 -10.03
CA TRP A 237 16.69 -10.73 -10.54
C TRP A 237 16.57 -12.10 -9.86
N LEU A 238 15.54 -12.29 -9.01
CA LEU A 238 15.32 -13.50 -8.24
C LEU A 238 14.02 -14.20 -8.63
N THR A 239 14.14 -15.52 -8.85
CA THR A 239 13.00 -16.42 -9.06
C THR A 239 13.10 -17.66 -8.17
N GLN A 240 13.98 -17.62 -7.16
CA GLN A 240 14.22 -18.67 -6.18
C GLN A 240 14.29 -18.09 -4.78
N SER A 241 13.98 -18.93 -3.78
CA SER A 241 14.03 -18.53 -2.37
C SER A 241 15.47 -18.29 -1.90
N VAL A 242 15.62 -17.42 -0.91
CA VAL A 242 16.87 -17.08 -0.25
C VAL A 242 16.76 -17.42 1.23
N GLU A 243 17.71 -18.20 1.75
CA GLU A 243 17.77 -18.52 3.18
C GLU A 243 18.03 -17.28 4.04
N ALA A 244 17.57 -17.31 5.29
CA ALA A 244 17.74 -16.20 6.23
C ALA A 244 19.21 -15.78 6.41
N GLY A 245 19.44 -14.50 6.63
CA GLY A 245 20.74 -13.91 6.93
C GLY A 245 21.68 -13.82 5.72
N LYS A 246 21.20 -14.03 4.50
CA LYS A 246 22.01 -13.97 3.29
C LYS A 246 22.04 -12.57 2.66
N THR A 247 23.17 -12.23 2.07
CA THR A 247 23.29 -11.09 1.16
C THR A 247 23.42 -11.63 -0.27
N VAL A 248 22.49 -11.19 -1.14
CA VAL A 248 22.48 -11.54 -2.57
C VAL A 248 22.89 -10.32 -3.37
N VAL A 249 23.88 -10.47 -4.22
CA VAL A 249 24.36 -9.41 -5.13
C VAL A 249 24.42 -9.92 -6.56
N ALA A 250 24.19 -9.02 -7.53
CA ALA A 250 24.42 -9.32 -8.92
C ALA A 250 25.94 -9.48 -9.17
N ALA A 251 26.32 -10.39 -10.06
CA ALA A 251 27.71 -10.47 -10.50
C ALA A 251 28.13 -9.14 -11.13
N HIS A 252 29.40 -8.71 -10.87
CA HIS A 252 29.93 -7.52 -11.50
C HIS A 252 29.94 -7.67 -13.02
N ALA A 253 29.36 -6.68 -13.71
CA ALA A 253 29.53 -6.58 -15.15
C ALA A 253 30.99 -6.18 -15.47
N GLU A 254 31.60 -6.83 -16.45
CA GLU A 254 32.92 -6.38 -16.97
C GLU A 254 32.73 -5.04 -17.70
N ILE A 255 33.37 -4.00 -17.17
CA ILE A 255 33.37 -2.67 -17.79
C ILE A 255 34.58 -2.57 -18.68
N THR A 256 34.39 -2.45 -19.99
CA THR A 256 35.46 -2.16 -20.97
C THR A 256 35.41 -0.68 -21.35
N THR A 257 36.44 0.07 -21.04
CA THR A 257 36.65 1.42 -21.57
C THR A 257 37.35 1.30 -22.93
N ARG A 258 36.81 1.96 -23.95
CA ARG A 258 37.44 2.11 -25.27
C ARG A 258 37.86 3.56 -25.48
#